data_d02ab3e88df32f49c7f7d2fada10afb7
#
_entry.id   d02ab3e88df32f49c7f7d2fada10afb7
#
_cell.length_a   1.000
_cell.length_b   1.000
_cell.length_c   1.000
_cell.angle_alpha   90.00
_cell.angle_beta   90.00
_cell.angle_gamma   90.00
#
_symmetry.space_group_name_H-M   'P 1'
#
loop_
_entity.id
_entity.type
_entity.pdbx_description
1 polymer ?
#
loop_
_entity_poly.entity_id
_entity_poly.type
_entity_poly.pdbx_seq_one_letter_code
_entity_poly.pdbx_strand_id
1 'polypeptide(L)'
;RRARKTALILLGAAVLSGLVFLLFGGGPNGMAAALTSMLCMGAPLSSTLVAGIASLRLQKTAAAAGAVVPGWAAIEELGGVDTVQVDADELFTADSVNLEDIRIFKGGRIDRAILYAASVLNQSGGTLQGLFRQIIEDRTDILFPVKDLEIHRGLGFAAWCDNNHIQIGTRRFLEQEGVALPDEDYENQHSKNGELQILYLAVSGNVHAMFVIRYVGGRNIARSLAALQQENIRLLVTSLDPSLTAKHITEAYRLPEGMVTLLDQEQCAALEAAPAEDAPCCMYHQKGFASLTGGLRAADKAQNAETTATTVPVSYTHLTL
;
A
#
# COMPACT_ATOMS: atom_id res chain seq x y z
N ARG A 1 1.83 -27.67 -0.29
CA ARG A 1 0.68 -28.45 -0.82
C ARG A 1 1.03 -29.17 -2.14
N ARG A 2 1.70 -28.52 -3.10
CA ARG A 2 2.08 -29.12 -4.41
C ARG A 2 3.11 -30.24 -4.23
N ALA A 3 4.18 -30.03 -3.46
CA ALA A 3 5.21 -31.04 -3.17
C ALA A 3 4.63 -32.32 -2.56
N ARG A 4 3.60 -32.21 -1.70
CA ARG A 4 2.90 -33.37 -1.13
C ARG A 4 2.09 -34.14 -2.19
N LYS A 5 1.48 -33.44 -3.16
CA LYS A 5 0.75 -34.07 -4.26
C LYS A 5 1.72 -34.79 -5.23
N THR A 6 2.84 -34.18 -5.57
CA THR A 6 3.86 -34.81 -6.43
C THR A 6 4.52 -36.01 -5.74
N ALA A 7 4.81 -35.93 -4.45
CA ALA A 7 5.32 -37.07 -3.67
C ALA A 7 4.34 -38.25 -3.64
N LEU A 8 3.04 -38.00 -3.50
CA LEU A 8 2.00 -39.04 -3.54
C LEU A 8 1.88 -39.68 -4.93
N ILE A 9 1.99 -38.90 -5.99
CA ILE A 9 1.96 -39.40 -7.38
C ILE A 9 3.20 -40.26 -7.63
N LEU A 10 4.39 -39.84 -7.23
CA LEU A 10 5.63 -40.59 -7.35
C LEU A 10 5.61 -41.90 -6.55
N LEU A 11 5.05 -41.83 -5.33
CA LEU A 11 4.88 -43.04 -4.51
C LEU A 11 3.93 -44.05 -5.20
N GLY A 12 2.81 -43.56 -5.76
CA GLY A 12 1.89 -44.40 -6.50
C GLY A 12 2.53 -45.03 -7.75
N ALA A 13 3.31 -44.25 -8.49
CA ALA A 13 4.03 -44.73 -9.68
C ALA A 13 5.12 -45.76 -9.29
N ALA A 14 5.83 -45.54 -8.18
CA ALA A 14 6.82 -46.48 -7.67
C ALA A 14 6.18 -47.82 -7.27
N VAL A 15 5.07 -47.80 -6.54
CA VAL A 15 4.33 -49.01 -6.17
C VAL A 15 3.82 -49.73 -7.40
N LEU A 16 3.28 -49.03 -8.41
CA LEU A 16 2.78 -49.62 -9.62
C LEU A 16 3.90 -50.27 -10.44
N SER A 17 5.07 -49.62 -10.54
CA SER A 17 6.26 -50.21 -11.23
C SER A 17 6.78 -51.44 -10.52
N GLY A 18 6.81 -51.44 -9.20
CA GLY A 18 7.18 -52.60 -8.39
C GLY A 18 6.24 -53.78 -8.60
N LEU A 19 4.95 -53.53 -8.69
CA LEU A 19 3.93 -54.57 -8.93
C LEU A 19 4.02 -55.16 -10.35
N VAL A 20 4.28 -54.35 -11.35
CA VAL A 20 4.56 -54.77 -12.72
C VAL A 20 5.78 -55.71 -12.77
N PHE A 21 6.89 -55.34 -12.11
CA PHE A 21 8.09 -56.17 -12.05
C PHE A 21 7.86 -57.52 -11.36
N LEU A 22 7.01 -57.54 -10.32
CA LEU A 22 6.63 -58.78 -9.63
C LEU A 22 5.84 -59.71 -10.56
N LEU A 23 4.89 -59.15 -11.34
CA LEU A 23 4.05 -59.92 -12.30
C LEU A 23 4.82 -60.49 -13.49
N PHE A 24 5.89 -59.79 -13.91
CA PHE A 24 6.75 -60.25 -15.05
C PHE A 24 7.92 -61.12 -14.61
N GLY A 25 7.87 -61.72 -13.42
CA GLY A 25 8.84 -62.75 -12.97
C GLY A 25 10.10 -62.22 -12.35
N GLY A 26 10.17 -60.93 -11.98
CA GLY A 26 11.33 -60.34 -11.34
C GLY A 26 11.54 -60.72 -9.86
N GLY A 27 10.59 -61.43 -9.27
CA GLY A 27 10.64 -61.85 -7.87
C GLY A 27 10.66 -60.68 -6.85
N PRO A 28 10.72 -60.98 -5.55
CA PRO A 28 10.71 -59.96 -4.49
C PRO A 28 11.91 -58.99 -4.55
N ASN A 29 13.06 -59.47 -4.99
CA ASN A 29 14.27 -58.66 -5.14
C ASN A 29 14.17 -57.67 -6.32
N GLY A 30 13.58 -58.11 -7.42
CA GLY A 30 13.31 -57.24 -8.56
C GLY A 30 12.29 -56.12 -8.25
N MET A 31 11.24 -56.47 -7.49
CA MET A 31 10.29 -55.50 -6.99
C MET A 31 10.96 -54.45 -6.08
N ALA A 32 11.80 -54.89 -5.16
CA ALA A 32 12.52 -53.97 -4.26
C ALA A 32 13.50 -53.06 -5.03
N ALA A 33 14.18 -53.60 -6.06
CA ALA A 33 15.07 -52.82 -6.91
C ALA A 33 14.32 -51.79 -7.75
N ALA A 34 13.17 -52.15 -8.31
CA ALA A 34 12.33 -51.22 -9.10
C ALA A 34 11.76 -50.10 -8.22
N LEU A 35 11.27 -50.43 -7.01
CA LEU A 35 10.80 -49.44 -6.03
C LEU A 35 11.91 -48.47 -5.59
N THR A 36 13.10 -48.98 -5.23
CA THR A 36 14.24 -48.14 -4.86
C THR A 36 14.72 -47.28 -5.99
N SER A 37 14.83 -47.79 -7.19
CA SER A 37 15.24 -47.02 -8.36
C SER A 37 14.27 -45.88 -8.67
N MET A 38 12.95 -46.14 -8.64
CA MET A 38 11.92 -45.11 -8.87
C MET A 38 11.90 -44.04 -7.77
N LEU A 39 12.06 -44.45 -6.51
CA LEU A 39 12.15 -43.51 -5.39
C LEU A 39 13.41 -42.65 -5.45
N CYS A 40 14.57 -43.25 -5.80
CA CYS A 40 15.82 -42.51 -5.97
C CYS A 40 15.78 -41.56 -7.17
N MET A 41 15.17 -41.95 -8.29
CA MET A 41 14.99 -41.07 -9.45
C MET A 41 13.94 -40.01 -9.22
N GLY A 42 12.90 -40.30 -8.42
CA GLY A 42 11.78 -39.39 -8.15
C GLY A 42 12.01 -38.40 -7.03
N ALA A 43 13.09 -38.57 -6.24
CA ALA A 43 13.47 -37.62 -5.19
C ALA A 43 14.67 -36.76 -5.61
N PRO A 44 14.49 -35.76 -6.45
CA PRO A 44 15.60 -34.96 -6.94
C PRO A 44 16.18 -34.16 -5.76
N LEU A 45 17.40 -34.54 -5.32
CA LEU A 45 18.20 -33.76 -4.36
C LEU A 45 18.34 -32.29 -4.77
N SER A 46 18.22 -32.02 -6.08
CA SER A 46 18.19 -30.68 -6.65
C SER A 46 17.02 -29.83 -6.14
N SER A 47 15.83 -30.40 -5.88
CA SER A 47 14.67 -29.62 -5.45
C SER A 47 14.85 -29.05 -4.02
N THR A 48 15.49 -29.77 -3.12
CA THR A 48 15.80 -29.28 -1.76
C THR A 48 16.88 -28.21 -1.76
N LEU A 49 17.89 -28.32 -2.63
CA LEU A 49 18.91 -27.29 -2.80
C LEU A 49 18.36 -26.01 -3.45
N VAL A 50 17.52 -26.16 -4.46
CA VAL A 50 16.92 -25.00 -5.15
C VAL A 50 15.98 -24.22 -4.24
N ALA A 51 15.17 -24.89 -3.42
CA ALA A 51 14.31 -24.22 -2.44
C ALA A 51 15.14 -23.44 -1.40
N GLY A 52 16.25 -24.01 -0.91
CA GLY A 52 17.17 -23.33 0.00
C GLY A 52 17.82 -22.09 -0.63
N ILE A 53 18.28 -22.19 -1.87
CA ILE A 53 18.89 -21.06 -2.61
C ILE A 53 17.85 -19.99 -2.90
N ALA A 54 16.62 -20.35 -3.28
CA ALA A 54 15.53 -19.41 -3.51
C ALA A 54 15.20 -18.63 -2.23
N SER A 55 15.11 -19.31 -1.08
CA SER A 55 14.87 -18.67 0.21
C SER A 55 15.99 -17.70 0.61
N LEU A 56 17.25 -18.07 0.40
CA LEU A 56 18.40 -17.20 0.67
C LEU A 56 18.42 -15.95 -0.25
N ARG A 57 18.11 -16.13 -1.54
CA ARG A 57 17.97 -15.01 -2.49
C ARG A 57 16.83 -14.08 -2.12
N LEU A 58 15.68 -14.63 -1.72
CA LEU A 58 14.56 -13.87 -1.21
C LEU A 58 14.97 -13.00 -0.03
N GLN A 59 15.53 -13.62 1.02
CA GLN A 59 15.94 -12.91 2.22
C GLN A 59 16.92 -11.78 1.89
N LYS A 60 17.90 -12.04 1.02
CA LYS A 60 18.85 -11.02 0.57
C LYS A 60 18.18 -9.88 -0.20
N THR A 61 17.23 -10.19 -1.08
CA THR A 61 16.52 -9.19 -1.90
C THR A 61 15.56 -8.38 -1.04
N ALA A 62 14.81 -9.03 -0.15
CA ALA A 62 13.90 -8.37 0.78
C ALA A 62 14.66 -7.47 1.76
N ALA A 63 15.77 -7.97 2.35
CA ALA A 63 16.61 -7.18 3.25
C ALA A 63 17.23 -5.95 2.56
N ALA A 64 17.67 -6.08 1.31
CA ALA A 64 18.16 -4.95 0.52
C ALA A 64 17.08 -3.88 0.29
N ALA A 65 15.82 -4.28 0.20
CA ALA A 65 14.67 -3.37 0.13
C ALA A 65 14.24 -2.82 1.50
N GLY A 66 14.80 -3.32 2.60
CA GLY A 66 14.42 -2.96 3.97
C GLY A 66 13.20 -3.73 4.49
N ALA A 67 12.94 -4.93 3.95
CA ALA A 67 11.86 -5.82 4.36
C ALA A 67 12.39 -7.17 4.84
N VAL A 68 11.66 -7.85 5.72
CA VAL A 68 11.94 -9.20 6.20
C VAL A 68 10.69 -10.05 6.07
N VAL A 69 10.82 -11.20 5.40
CA VAL A 69 9.72 -12.17 5.23
C VAL A 69 10.04 -13.39 6.10
N PRO A 70 9.22 -13.71 7.11
CA PRO A 70 9.59 -14.64 8.18
C PRO A 70 9.60 -16.14 7.80
N GLY A 71 9.20 -16.50 6.59
CA GLY A 71 9.21 -17.89 6.16
C GLY A 71 8.41 -18.20 4.92
N TRP A 72 8.35 -19.48 4.55
CA TRP A 72 7.71 -19.91 3.32
C TRP A 72 6.19 -19.70 3.31
N ALA A 73 5.52 -19.90 4.46
CA ALA A 73 4.08 -19.62 4.58
C ALA A 73 3.76 -18.16 4.28
N ALA A 74 4.60 -17.25 4.77
CA ALA A 74 4.47 -15.82 4.46
C ALA A 74 4.69 -15.51 2.96
N ILE A 75 5.59 -16.23 2.29
CA ILE A 75 5.80 -16.09 0.84
C ILE A 75 4.55 -16.52 0.05
N GLU A 76 3.93 -17.64 0.45
CA GLU A 76 2.70 -18.11 -0.19
C GLU A 76 1.55 -17.10 -0.04
N GLU A 77 1.39 -16.51 1.12
CA GLU A 77 0.39 -15.46 1.37
C GLU A 77 0.69 -14.18 0.58
N LEU A 78 1.92 -13.69 0.65
CA LEU A 78 2.33 -12.46 -0.07
C LEU A 78 2.24 -12.59 -1.60
N GLY A 79 2.50 -13.79 -2.15
CA GLY A 79 2.37 -14.05 -3.58
C GLY A 79 0.91 -14.12 -4.06
N GLY A 80 -0.06 -14.18 -3.15
CA GLY A 80 -1.49 -14.12 -3.44
C GLY A 80 -2.11 -12.73 -3.28
N VAL A 81 -1.33 -11.72 -2.90
CA VAL A 81 -1.82 -10.35 -2.67
C VAL A 81 -2.18 -9.69 -4.00
N ASP A 82 -3.42 -9.29 -4.16
CA ASP A 82 -3.95 -8.53 -5.30
C ASP A 82 -4.31 -7.08 -4.95
N THR A 83 -4.31 -6.75 -3.65
CA THR A 83 -4.72 -5.45 -3.16
C THR A 83 -3.90 -5.06 -1.93
N VAL A 84 -3.44 -3.81 -1.87
CA VAL A 84 -2.68 -3.25 -0.75
C VAL A 84 -3.40 -2.01 -0.24
N GLN A 85 -3.64 -1.96 1.06
CA GLN A 85 -4.13 -0.76 1.73
C GLN A 85 -2.95 0.08 2.22
N VAL A 86 -2.99 1.39 1.97
CA VAL A 86 -1.99 2.36 2.41
C VAL A 86 -2.64 3.68 2.82
N ASP A 87 -1.99 4.43 3.69
CA ASP A 87 -2.39 5.80 3.97
C ASP A 87 -1.81 6.77 2.94
N ALA A 88 -2.53 7.87 2.69
CA ALA A 88 -2.12 8.86 1.70
C ALA A 88 -0.80 9.56 2.07
N ASP A 89 -0.46 9.66 3.35
CA ASP A 89 0.81 10.21 3.85
C ASP A 89 2.02 9.33 3.52
N GLU A 90 1.82 8.02 3.31
CA GLU A 90 2.85 7.13 2.76
C GLU A 90 3.12 7.39 1.26
N LEU A 91 2.12 7.90 0.54
CA LEU A 91 2.24 8.25 -0.88
C LEU A 91 2.75 9.67 -1.07
N PHE A 92 2.27 10.62 -0.27
CA PHE A 92 2.64 12.02 -0.35
C PHE A 92 3.39 12.46 0.90
N THR A 93 4.71 12.45 0.83
CA THR A 93 5.58 13.03 1.87
C THR A 93 5.48 14.56 1.87
N ALA A 94 5.96 15.22 2.91
CA ALA A 94 5.95 16.68 3.03
C ALA A 94 6.52 17.41 1.80
N ASP A 95 7.57 16.85 1.17
CA ASP A 95 8.19 17.41 -0.05
C ASP A 95 7.34 17.19 -1.32
N SER A 96 6.28 16.39 -1.22
CA SER A 96 5.40 16.05 -2.35
C SER A 96 4.13 16.89 -2.39
N VAL A 97 3.93 17.77 -1.41
CA VAL A 97 2.77 18.66 -1.33
C VAL A 97 3.27 20.08 -1.24
N ASN A 98 2.81 20.93 -2.14
CA ASN A 98 3.25 22.32 -2.22
C ASN A 98 2.07 23.28 -2.05
N LEU A 99 2.27 24.34 -1.29
CA LEU A 99 1.37 25.47 -1.23
C LEU A 99 1.70 26.42 -2.37
N GLU A 100 0.79 26.52 -3.35
CA GLU A 100 0.97 27.37 -4.55
C GLU A 100 0.55 28.82 -4.31
N ASP A 101 -0.54 29.01 -3.56
CA ASP A 101 -1.08 30.35 -3.28
C ASP A 101 -1.91 30.36 -2.00
N ILE A 102 -2.03 31.53 -1.39
CA ILE A 102 -2.93 31.80 -0.27
C ILE A 102 -3.75 33.04 -0.60
N ARG A 103 -5.08 32.90 -0.60
CA ARG A 103 -6.00 34.01 -0.74
C ARG A 103 -6.63 34.36 0.58
N ILE A 104 -6.49 35.62 1.01
CA ILE A 104 -7.06 36.13 2.24
C ILE A 104 -8.31 36.91 1.94
N PHE A 105 -9.39 36.63 2.65
CA PHE A 105 -10.68 37.30 2.54
C PHE A 105 -10.81 38.40 3.60
N LYS A 106 -11.90 39.17 3.47
CA LYS A 106 -12.16 40.31 4.36
C LYS A 106 -12.21 39.86 5.84
N GLY A 107 -11.40 40.50 6.67
CA GLY A 107 -11.30 40.16 8.09
C GLY A 107 -10.21 39.13 8.42
N GLY A 108 -9.67 38.43 7.41
CA GLY A 108 -8.57 37.48 7.60
C GLY A 108 -7.21 38.17 7.65
N ARG A 109 -6.24 37.46 8.27
CA ARG A 109 -4.81 37.82 8.30
C ARG A 109 -4.01 36.56 7.95
N ILE A 110 -3.03 36.71 7.07
CA ILE A 110 -2.24 35.59 6.55
C ILE A 110 -1.51 34.82 7.66
N ASP A 111 -0.88 35.53 8.61
CA ASP A 111 -0.19 34.96 9.74
C ASP A 111 -1.12 34.10 10.63
N ARG A 112 -2.29 34.64 10.95
CA ARG A 112 -3.31 33.94 11.74
C ARG A 112 -3.91 32.75 10.97
N ALA A 113 -4.17 32.90 9.69
CA ALA A 113 -4.72 31.84 8.87
C ALA A 113 -3.76 30.63 8.80
N ILE A 114 -2.47 30.88 8.60
CA ILE A 114 -1.45 29.82 8.62
C ILE A 114 -1.38 29.15 10.00
N LEU A 115 -1.37 29.92 11.09
CA LEU A 115 -1.28 29.37 12.45
C LEU A 115 -2.52 28.55 12.82
N TYR A 116 -3.73 29.00 12.47
CA TYR A 116 -4.95 28.21 12.71
C TYR A 116 -4.93 26.91 11.92
N ALA A 117 -4.60 26.97 10.62
CA ALA A 117 -4.50 25.79 9.79
C ALA A 117 -3.43 24.82 10.32
N ALA A 118 -2.23 25.32 10.60
CA ALA A 118 -1.15 24.52 11.16
C ALA A 118 -1.52 23.88 12.50
N SER A 119 -2.22 24.60 13.39
CA SER A 119 -2.63 24.08 14.70
C SER A 119 -3.60 22.90 14.56
N VAL A 120 -4.65 23.05 13.75
CA VAL A 120 -5.65 22.00 13.54
C VAL A 120 -5.02 20.80 12.82
N LEU A 121 -4.31 21.04 11.71
CA LEU A 121 -3.69 19.98 10.91
C LEU A 121 -2.54 19.26 11.63
N ASN A 122 -1.82 19.94 12.53
CA ASN A 122 -0.80 19.28 13.34
C ASN A 122 -1.40 18.27 14.32
N GLN A 123 -2.63 18.48 14.77
CA GLN A 123 -3.32 17.56 15.67
C GLN A 123 -4.07 16.47 14.92
N SER A 124 -4.64 16.76 13.73
CA SER A 124 -5.35 15.76 12.92
C SER A 124 -4.43 14.73 12.30
N GLY A 125 -3.19 15.11 11.97
CA GLY A 125 -2.28 14.25 11.20
C GLY A 125 -2.52 14.30 9.70
N GLY A 126 -1.94 13.33 8.99
CA GLY A 126 -2.12 13.17 7.54
C GLY A 126 -1.17 14.02 6.68
N THR A 127 -1.39 13.98 5.38
CA THR A 127 -0.52 14.58 4.36
C THR A 127 -0.30 16.08 4.53
N LEU A 128 -1.36 16.81 4.88
CA LEU A 128 -1.31 18.27 5.05
C LEU A 128 -0.54 18.71 6.31
N GLN A 129 -0.45 17.85 7.33
CA GLN A 129 0.36 18.14 8.51
C GLN A 129 1.81 18.46 8.13
N GLY A 130 2.42 17.63 7.27
CA GLY A 130 3.78 17.82 6.80
C GLY A 130 3.98 19.16 6.09
N LEU A 131 3.07 19.52 5.20
CA LEU A 131 3.09 20.80 4.49
C LEU A 131 3.06 22.00 5.45
N PHE A 132 2.09 22.01 6.38
CA PHE A 132 1.94 23.16 7.29
C PHE A 132 3.05 23.23 8.33
N ARG A 133 3.62 22.09 8.77
CA ARG A 133 4.83 22.08 9.59
C ARG A 133 6.02 22.70 8.88
N GLN A 134 6.19 22.41 7.62
CA GLN A 134 7.26 23.01 6.80
C GLN A 134 7.06 24.53 6.67
N ILE A 135 5.82 25.00 6.45
CA ILE A 135 5.51 26.44 6.35
C ILE A 135 5.85 27.19 7.65
N ILE A 136 5.65 26.59 8.80
CA ILE A 136 5.99 27.19 10.11
C ILE A 136 7.42 26.85 10.55
N GLU A 137 8.25 26.28 9.68
CA GLU A 137 9.64 25.88 9.97
C GLU A 137 9.77 24.94 11.19
N ASP A 138 8.84 23.99 11.32
CA ASP A 138 8.72 23.06 12.46
C ASP A 138 8.58 23.74 13.86
N ARG A 139 8.24 25.01 13.89
CA ARG A 139 8.04 25.76 15.14
C ARG A 139 6.68 25.43 15.78
N THR A 140 6.59 24.25 16.37
CA THR A 140 5.37 23.79 17.03
C THR A 140 5.04 24.54 18.33
N ASP A 141 5.99 25.29 18.88
CA ASP A 141 5.86 26.15 20.05
C ASP A 141 4.91 27.34 19.86
N ILE A 142 4.70 27.76 18.60
CA ILE A 142 3.82 28.88 18.27
C ILE A 142 2.37 28.46 17.99
N LEU A 143 2.10 27.15 17.93
CA LEU A 143 0.77 26.65 17.62
C LEU A 143 -0.22 26.89 18.76
N PHE A 144 -1.45 27.14 18.41
CA PHE A 144 -2.54 27.27 19.38
C PHE A 144 -2.95 25.90 19.92
N PRO A 145 -3.35 25.82 21.20
CA PRO A 145 -3.98 24.61 21.71
C PRO A 145 -5.31 24.36 21.02
N VAL A 146 -5.48 23.16 20.51
CA VAL A 146 -6.69 22.72 19.82
C VAL A 146 -7.55 21.90 20.76
N LYS A 147 -8.85 22.16 20.79
CA LYS A 147 -9.85 21.44 21.56
C LYS A 147 -10.98 20.96 20.65
N ASP A 148 -11.61 19.87 21.06
CA ASP A 148 -12.82 19.33 20.41
C ASP A 148 -12.63 19.19 18.89
N LEU A 149 -11.54 18.49 18.48
CA LEU A 149 -11.24 18.24 17.07
C LEU A 149 -12.19 17.19 16.51
N GLU A 150 -13.00 17.60 15.55
CA GLU A 150 -13.87 16.75 14.76
C GLU A 150 -13.26 16.54 13.37
N ILE A 151 -13.19 15.28 12.94
CA ILE A 151 -12.63 14.87 11.66
C ILE A 151 -13.74 14.35 10.75
N HIS A 152 -14.01 15.05 9.66
CA HIS A 152 -14.95 14.66 8.61
C HIS A 152 -14.15 14.18 7.40
N ARG A 153 -13.88 12.88 7.32
CA ARG A 153 -13.05 12.27 6.24
C ARG A 153 -13.58 12.64 4.85
N GLY A 154 -12.71 13.14 3.97
CA GLY A 154 -13.06 13.60 2.63
C GLY A 154 -13.81 14.93 2.58
N LEU A 155 -14.04 15.60 3.71
CA LEU A 155 -14.76 16.87 3.78
C LEU A 155 -13.95 17.97 4.48
N GLY A 156 -13.52 17.74 5.74
CA GLY A 156 -12.81 18.78 6.49
C GLY A 156 -12.61 18.44 7.98
N PHE A 157 -12.22 19.48 8.69
CA PHE A 157 -11.96 19.47 10.12
C PHE A 157 -12.67 20.63 10.79
N ALA A 158 -13.24 20.40 11.96
CA ALA A 158 -13.74 21.45 12.85
C ALA A 158 -13.06 21.35 14.21
N ALA A 159 -12.69 22.47 14.80
CA ALA A 159 -12.02 22.49 16.09
C ALA A 159 -12.13 23.87 16.75
N TRP A 160 -11.86 23.91 18.07
CA TRP A 160 -11.72 25.16 18.81
C TRP A 160 -10.25 25.51 19.01
N CYS A 161 -9.83 26.68 18.54
CA CYS A 161 -8.50 27.26 18.70
C CYS A 161 -8.59 28.71 19.16
N ASP A 162 -7.88 29.08 20.24
CA ASP A 162 -7.82 30.47 20.72
C ASP A 162 -9.23 31.10 20.86
N ASN A 163 -10.17 30.35 21.44
CA ASN A 163 -11.59 30.69 21.61
C ASN A 163 -12.38 30.96 20.29
N ASN A 164 -11.83 30.58 19.16
CA ASN A 164 -12.50 30.66 17.88
C ASN A 164 -12.85 29.26 17.38
N HIS A 165 -14.01 29.10 16.76
CA HIS A 165 -14.39 27.91 16.03
C HIS A 165 -13.71 27.93 14.66
N ILE A 166 -12.81 27.01 14.45
CA ILE A 166 -12.01 26.88 13.21
C ILE A 166 -12.55 25.74 12.39
N GLN A 167 -12.86 26.00 11.14
CA GLN A 167 -13.31 25.01 10.17
C GLN A 167 -12.38 25.03 8.97
N ILE A 168 -11.82 23.87 8.62
CA ILE A 168 -10.88 23.73 7.50
C ILE A 168 -11.36 22.60 6.63
N GLY A 169 -11.58 22.85 5.34
CA GLY A 169 -12.06 21.80 4.47
C GLY A 169 -12.39 22.26 3.05
N THR A 170 -13.08 21.37 2.35
CA THR A 170 -13.59 21.61 1.00
C THR A 170 -14.74 22.61 1.02
N ARG A 171 -15.10 23.16 -0.16
CA ARG A 171 -16.31 23.98 -0.35
C ARG A 171 -17.53 23.28 0.25
N ARG A 172 -17.75 22.02 -0.11
CA ARG A 172 -18.90 21.23 0.34
C ARG A 172 -19.02 21.18 1.87
N PHE A 173 -17.90 21.01 2.57
CA PHE A 173 -17.88 20.99 4.04
C PHE A 173 -18.33 22.32 4.63
N LEU A 174 -17.76 23.43 4.16
CA LEU A 174 -18.06 24.75 4.71
C LEU A 174 -19.47 25.22 4.38
N GLU A 175 -20.01 24.85 3.22
CA GLU A 175 -21.43 25.11 2.87
C GLU A 175 -22.39 24.33 3.78
N GLN A 176 -22.06 23.07 4.13
CA GLN A 176 -22.82 22.28 5.11
C GLN A 176 -22.82 22.93 6.50
N GLU A 177 -21.69 23.55 6.86
CA GLU A 177 -21.53 24.29 8.11
C GLU A 177 -22.14 25.73 8.04
N GLY A 178 -22.77 26.10 6.93
CA GLY A 178 -23.43 27.38 6.76
C GLY A 178 -22.51 28.59 6.54
N VAL A 179 -21.26 28.34 6.15
CA VAL A 179 -20.29 29.41 5.83
C VAL A 179 -20.50 29.91 4.42
N ALA A 180 -20.65 31.23 4.26
CA ALA A 180 -20.72 31.85 2.95
C ALA A 180 -19.36 31.88 2.26
N LEU A 181 -19.30 31.29 1.06
CA LEU A 181 -18.08 31.14 0.26
C LEU A 181 -18.15 32.02 -1.01
N PRO A 182 -17.00 32.31 -1.64
CA PRO A 182 -16.94 32.92 -2.95
C PRO A 182 -17.63 32.06 -4.02
N ASP A 183 -17.98 32.66 -5.15
CA ASP A 183 -18.59 31.97 -6.29
C ASP A 183 -17.67 30.81 -6.79
N GLU A 184 -18.29 29.78 -7.36
CA GLU A 184 -17.55 28.64 -7.93
C GLU A 184 -16.59 29.05 -9.04
N ASP A 185 -16.95 30.09 -9.83
CA ASP A 185 -16.07 30.61 -10.86
C ASP A 185 -14.76 31.17 -10.31
N TYR A 186 -14.80 31.80 -9.12
CA TYR A 186 -13.59 32.22 -8.41
C TYR A 186 -12.71 31.04 -8.00
N GLU A 187 -13.31 29.97 -7.51
CA GLU A 187 -12.59 28.74 -7.16
C GLU A 187 -11.97 28.07 -8.39
N ASN A 188 -12.75 27.90 -9.46
CA ASN A 188 -12.31 27.29 -10.72
C ASN A 188 -11.12 28.03 -11.34
N GLN A 189 -11.11 29.36 -11.26
CA GLN A 189 -10.00 30.18 -11.73
C GLN A 189 -8.72 29.93 -10.97
N HIS A 190 -8.78 29.73 -9.63
CA HIS A 190 -7.61 29.51 -8.79
C HIS A 190 -7.18 28.04 -8.75
N SER A 191 -8.13 27.10 -8.88
CA SER A 191 -7.85 25.67 -8.98
C SER A 191 -7.33 25.23 -10.36
N LYS A 192 -7.27 26.17 -11.34
CA LYS A 192 -6.94 25.85 -12.74
C LYS A 192 -7.79 24.72 -13.29
N ASN A 193 -9.11 24.86 -13.11
CA ASN A 193 -10.11 23.85 -13.50
C ASN A 193 -9.88 22.47 -12.83
N GLY A 194 -9.46 22.47 -11.58
CA GLY A 194 -9.31 21.24 -10.79
C GLY A 194 -7.93 20.56 -10.87
N GLU A 195 -6.92 21.20 -11.48
CA GLU A 195 -5.53 20.73 -11.39
C GLU A 195 -4.92 20.95 -9.99
N LEU A 196 -5.39 22.00 -9.30
CA LEU A 196 -4.96 22.37 -7.95
C LEU A 196 -6.10 22.14 -6.97
N GLN A 197 -5.75 21.77 -5.76
CA GLN A 197 -6.70 21.54 -4.69
C GLN A 197 -6.96 22.83 -3.91
N ILE A 198 -8.21 23.01 -3.55
CA ILE A 198 -8.64 24.17 -2.74
C ILE A 198 -9.02 23.69 -1.34
N LEU A 199 -8.44 24.33 -0.35
CA LEU A 199 -8.75 24.13 1.05
C LEU A 199 -9.14 25.48 1.67
N TYR A 200 -10.36 25.59 2.15
CA TYR A 200 -10.85 26.79 2.81
C TYR A 200 -10.60 26.76 4.31
N LEU A 201 -10.38 27.94 4.89
CA LEU A 201 -10.34 28.16 6.32
C LEU A 201 -11.42 29.16 6.69
N ALA A 202 -12.34 28.76 7.55
CA ALA A 202 -13.28 29.65 8.19
C ALA A 202 -12.99 29.81 9.68
N VAL A 203 -13.24 30.98 10.22
CA VAL A 203 -13.10 31.34 11.63
C VAL A 203 -14.42 31.89 12.12
N SER A 204 -15.03 31.20 13.08
CA SER A 204 -16.32 31.57 13.66
C SER A 204 -17.39 31.90 12.61
N GLY A 205 -17.51 31.02 11.60
CA GLY A 205 -18.52 31.09 10.53
C GLY A 205 -18.21 32.06 9.39
N ASN A 206 -17.02 32.68 9.36
CA ASN A 206 -16.61 33.57 8.27
C ASN A 206 -15.39 33.01 7.55
N VAL A 207 -15.40 32.99 6.22
CA VAL A 207 -14.22 32.57 5.45
C VAL A 207 -13.10 33.59 5.60
N HIS A 208 -11.93 33.14 6.03
CA HIS A 208 -10.74 33.94 6.26
C HIS A 208 -9.66 33.71 5.22
N ALA A 209 -9.50 32.47 4.77
CA ALA A 209 -8.47 32.11 3.80
C ALA A 209 -8.91 30.98 2.89
N MET A 210 -8.24 30.93 1.74
CA MET A 210 -8.26 29.81 0.80
C MET A 210 -6.82 29.45 0.47
N PHE A 211 -6.45 28.21 0.71
CA PHE A 211 -5.16 27.66 0.35
C PHE A 211 -5.26 26.90 -0.96
N VAL A 212 -4.34 27.16 -1.87
CA VAL A 212 -4.23 26.48 -3.16
C VAL A 212 -3.07 25.50 -3.09
N ILE A 213 -3.35 24.21 -3.17
CA ILE A 213 -2.41 23.12 -2.88
C ILE A 213 -2.18 22.29 -4.14
N ARG A 214 -0.93 21.90 -4.37
CA ARG A 214 -0.54 21.00 -5.45
C ARG A 214 0.08 19.72 -4.85
N TYR A 215 -0.41 18.58 -5.32
CA TYR A 215 0.20 17.27 -5.05
C TYR A 215 1.14 16.90 -6.18
N VAL A 216 2.39 16.61 -5.85
CA VAL A 216 3.43 16.22 -6.79
C VAL A 216 3.95 14.84 -6.43
N GLY A 217 3.85 13.89 -7.34
CA GLY A 217 4.31 12.52 -7.09
C GLY A 217 5.81 12.41 -6.82
N GLY A 218 6.20 11.79 -5.71
CA GLY A 218 7.59 11.50 -5.36
C GLY A 218 8.20 10.43 -6.27
N ARG A 219 9.45 10.60 -6.75
CA ARG A 219 10.10 9.66 -7.68
C ARG A 219 10.25 8.24 -7.12
N ASN A 220 10.52 8.11 -5.82
CA ASN A 220 10.70 6.81 -5.19
C ASN A 220 9.36 6.07 -5.08
N ILE A 221 8.31 6.79 -4.70
CA ILE A 221 6.94 6.26 -4.65
C ILE A 221 6.46 5.89 -6.06
N ALA A 222 6.70 6.73 -7.06
CA ALA A 222 6.36 6.42 -8.46
C ALA A 222 6.98 5.10 -8.94
N ARG A 223 8.24 4.80 -8.59
CA ARG A 223 8.88 3.51 -8.93
C ARG A 223 8.19 2.34 -8.22
N SER A 224 7.83 2.52 -6.96
CA SER A 224 7.15 1.50 -6.18
C SER A 224 5.74 1.22 -6.74
N LEU A 225 4.99 2.26 -7.09
CA LEU A 225 3.68 2.14 -7.72
C LEU A 225 3.74 1.49 -9.10
N ALA A 226 4.73 1.86 -9.92
CA ALA A 226 4.97 1.19 -11.20
C ALA A 226 5.30 -0.32 -11.03
N ALA A 227 5.96 -0.69 -9.93
CA ALA A 227 6.21 -2.07 -9.60
C ALA A 227 4.93 -2.83 -9.23
N LEU A 228 4.04 -2.24 -8.43
CA LEU A 228 2.73 -2.83 -8.10
C LEU A 228 1.84 -2.95 -9.34
N GLN A 229 1.88 -1.95 -10.23
CA GLN A 229 1.16 -1.99 -11.49
C GLN A 229 1.59 -3.19 -12.37
N GLN A 230 2.89 -3.49 -12.44
CA GLN A 230 3.40 -4.66 -13.18
C GLN A 230 2.88 -5.98 -12.63
N GLU A 231 2.64 -6.07 -11.34
CA GLU A 231 2.09 -7.25 -10.66
C GLU A 231 0.54 -7.22 -10.60
N ASN A 232 -0.12 -6.23 -11.23
CA ASN A 232 -1.58 -6.02 -11.20
C ASN A 232 -2.15 -5.88 -9.77
N ILE A 233 -1.39 -5.31 -8.84
CA ILE A 233 -1.81 -5.05 -7.46
C ILE A 233 -2.53 -3.71 -7.39
N ARG A 234 -3.75 -3.70 -6.86
CA ARG A 234 -4.56 -2.50 -6.65
C ARG A 234 -4.23 -1.83 -5.33
N LEU A 235 -4.55 -0.54 -5.23
CA LEU A 235 -4.37 0.26 -4.03
C LEU A 235 -5.71 0.70 -3.47
N LEU A 236 -5.91 0.41 -2.19
CA LEU A 236 -6.93 1.04 -1.36
C LEU A 236 -6.24 2.11 -0.52
N VAL A 237 -6.62 3.36 -0.73
CA VAL A 237 -5.98 4.49 -0.05
C VAL A 237 -6.92 5.04 1.00
N THR A 238 -6.44 5.14 2.24
CA THR A 238 -7.09 5.91 3.30
C THR A 238 -6.50 7.31 3.34
N SER A 239 -7.31 8.32 3.63
CA SER A 239 -6.83 9.69 3.76
C SER A 239 -7.60 10.45 4.82
N LEU A 240 -6.88 11.28 5.56
CA LEU A 240 -7.46 12.33 6.40
C LEU A 240 -7.56 13.66 5.64
N ASP A 241 -6.88 13.77 4.49
CA ASP A 241 -6.89 14.98 3.69
C ASP A 241 -8.23 15.16 2.98
N PRO A 242 -8.97 16.23 3.26
CA PRO A 242 -10.29 16.47 2.71
C PRO A 242 -10.29 16.79 1.22
N SER A 243 -9.17 17.31 0.70
CA SER A 243 -9.07 17.76 -0.69
C SER A 243 -8.51 16.69 -1.64
N LEU A 244 -7.96 15.59 -1.12
CA LEU A 244 -7.37 14.53 -1.92
C LEU A 244 -8.45 13.66 -2.56
N THR A 245 -8.30 13.35 -3.85
CA THR A 245 -9.16 12.41 -4.57
C THR A 245 -8.34 11.32 -5.27
N ALA A 246 -8.98 10.20 -5.59
CA ALA A 246 -8.33 9.12 -6.35
C ALA A 246 -7.76 9.62 -7.69
N LYS A 247 -8.43 10.58 -8.34
CA LYS A 247 -7.98 11.22 -9.57
C LYS A 247 -6.62 11.91 -9.39
N HIS A 248 -6.45 12.67 -8.30
CA HIS A 248 -5.18 13.37 -8.02
C HIS A 248 -4.03 12.41 -7.79
N ILE A 249 -4.27 11.29 -7.11
CA ILE A 249 -3.25 10.24 -6.93
C ILE A 249 -2.87 9.64 -8.28
N THR A 250 -3.88 9.32 -9.10
CA THR A 250 -3.70 8.73 -10.43
C THR A 250 -2.91 9.65 -11.35
N GLU A 251 -3.22 10.94 -11.36
CA GLU A 251 -2.53 11.94 -12.18
C GLU A 251 -1.10 12.22 -11.68
N ALA A 252 -0.90 12.38 -10.36
CA ALA A 252 0.42 12.64 -9.77
C ALA A 252 1.43 11.53 -10.08
N TYR A 253 0.97 10.28 -10.13
CA TYR A 253 1.81 9.11 -10.35
C TYR A 253 1.66 8.47 -11.73
N ARG A 254 0.78 9.00 -12.60
CA ARG A 254 0.48 8.49 -13.95
C ARG A 254 0.05 7.03 -13.93
N LEU A 255 -0.84 6.69 -13.02
CA LEU A 255 -1.37 5.34 -12.86
C LEU A 255 -2.56 5.10 -13.79
N PRO A 256 -2.84 3.85 -14.18
CA PRO A 256 -4.04 3.51 -14.92
C PRO A 256 -5.30 3.73 -14.08
N GLU A 257 -6.40 4.07 -14.77
CA GLU A 257 -7.70 4.19 -14.13
C GLU A 257 -8.10 2.87 -13.46
N GLY A 258 -8.71 2.95 -12.27
CA GLY A 258 -9.15 1.79 -11.50
C GLY A 258 -8.07 1.08 -10.68
N MET A 259 -6.79 1.50 -10.76
CA MET A 259 -5.74 0.96 -9.91
C MET A 259 -5.83 1.50 -8.47
N VAL A 260 -6.33 2.71 -8.29
CA VAL A 260 -6.45 3.40 -7.00
C VAL A 260 -7.89 3.59 -6.63
N THR A 261 -8.25 3.19 -5.43
CA THR A 261 -9.55 3.47 -4.80
C THR A 261 -9.30 4.24 -3.51
N LEU A 262 -9.80 5.46 -3.44
CA LEU A 262 -9.81 6.23 -2.18
C LEU A 262 -11.03 5.82 -1.37
N LEU A 263 -10.80 5.36 -0.15
CA LEU A 263 -11.87 4.88 0.72
C LEU A 263 -12.60 6.05 1.38
N ASP A 264 -13.91 5.97 1.38
CA ASP A 264 -14.76 6.91 2.09
C ASP A 264 -14.85 6.58 3.60
N GLN A 265 -15.56 7.43 4.36
CA GLN A 265 -15.69 7.27 5.81
C GLN A 265 -16.38 5.95 6.20
N GLU A 266 -17.41 5.53 5.45
CA GLU A 266 -18.15 4.30 5.73
C GLU A 266 -17.28 3.07 5.45
N GLN A 267 -16.53 3.08 4.36
CA GLN A 267 -15.61 2.02 3.98
C GLN A 267 -14.45 1.90 4.97
N CYS A 268 -13.88 3.02 5.43
CA CYS A 268 -12.87 3.03 6.48
C CYS A 268 -13.42 2.45 7.80
N ALA A 269 -14.60 2.88 8.22
CA ALA A 269 -15.25 2.36 9.43
C ALA A 269 -15.56 0.87 9.31
N ALA A 270 -16.00 0.40 8.15
CA ALA A 270 -16.23 -1.02 7.89
C ALA A 270 -14.94 -1.85 7.97
N LEU A 271 -13.83 -1.33 7.49
CA LEU A 271 -12.52 -1.98 7.60
C LEU A 271 -12.03 -2.02 9.05
N GLU A 272 -12.19 -0.94 9.79
CA GLU A 272 -11.81 -0.86 11.22
C GLU A 272 -12.69 -1.77 12.10
N ALA A 273 -13.96 -1.95 11.74
CA ALA A 273 -14.89 -2.82 12.45
C ALA A 273 -14.78 -4.30 12.05
N ALA A 274 -14.12 -4.60 10.92
CA ALA A 274 -13.90 -5.98 10.51
C ALA A 274 -13.08 -6.69 11.60
N PRO A 275 -13.49 -7.90 12.05
CA PRO A 275 -12.69 -8.64 13.01
C PRO A 275 -11.31 -8.84 12.40
N ALA A 276 -10.27 -8.46 13.16
CA ALA A 276 -8.92 -8.83 12.80
C ALA A 276 -8.90 -10.36 12.79
N GLU A 277 -9.04 -10.96 11.61
CA GLU A 277 -8.71 -12.36 11.46
C GLU A 277 -7.30 -12.52 11.97
N ASP A 278 -7.01 -13.68 12.62
CA ASP A 278 -5.65 -14.05 13.05
C ASP A 278 -4.75 -14.21 11.81
N ALA A 279 -4.63 -13.14 11.02
CA ALA A 279 -3.80 -13.11 9.85
C ALA A 279 -2.33 -13.12 10.31
N PRO A 280 -1.53 -14.09 9.87
CA PRO A 280 -0.14 -14.13 10.25
C PRO A 280 0.57 -12.89 9.72
N CYS A 281 1.47 -12.30 10.52
CA CYS A 281 2.34 -11.25 10.05
C CYS A 281 3.28 -11.81 8.96
N CYS A 282 3.02 -11.48 7.70
CA CYS A 282 3.75 -12.03 6.56
C CYS A 282 5.01 -11.25 6.21
N MET A 283 5.15 -10.00 6.70
CA MET A 283 6.30 -9.16 6.39
C MET A 283 6.49 -8.07 7.43
N TYR A 284 7.76 -7.82 7.79
CA TYR A 284 8.18 -6.61 8.50
C TYR A 284 8.92 -5.68 7.53
N HIS A 285 8.65 -4.39 7.56
CA HIS A 285 9.35 -3.41 6.73
C HIS A 285 9.59 -2.09 7.47
N GLN A 286 10.69 -1.39 7.15
CA GLN A 286 11.14 -0.21 7.89
C GLN A 286 11.16 1.08 7.07
N LYS A 287 11.16 0.98 5.74
CA LYS A 287 11.36 2.12 4.85
C LYS A 287 10.06 2.59 4.16
N GLY A 288 8.92 2.48 4.85
CA GLY A 288 7.63 2.85 4.32
C GLY A 288 7.26 2.09 3.04
N PHE A 289 6.52 2.73 2.16
CA PHE A 289 5.94 2.12 0.96
C PHE A 289 6.95 1.45 0.01
N ALA A 290 8.16 2.00 -0.11
CA ALA A 290 9.20 1.41 -0.97
C ALA A 290 9.69 0.04 -0.48
N SER A 291 9.76 -0.17 0.84
CA SER A 291 10.15 -1.46 1.41
C SER A 291 9.02 -2.49 1.36
N LEU A 292 7.77 -2.05 1.51
CA LEU A 292 6.58 -2.88 1.31
C LEU A 292 6.59 -3.48 -0.11
N THR A 293 6.67 -2.63 -1.13
CA THR A 293 6.67 -3.08 -2.53
C THR A 293 7.88 -3.94 -2.88
N GLY A 294 9.04 -3.63 -2.31
CA GLY A 294 10.25 -4.44 -2.45
C GLY A 294 10.11 -5.85 -1.87
N GLY A 295 9.47 -5.97 -0.71
CA GLY A 295 9.17 -7.25 -0.07
C GLY A 295 8.15 -8.10 -0.84
N LEU A 296 7.06 -7.48 -1.33
CA LEU A 296 6.06 -8.14 -2.19
C LEU A 296 6.70 -8.72 -3.46
N ARG A 297 7.49 -7.91 -4.18
CA ARG A 297 8.20 -8.40 -5.38
C ARG A 297 9.22 -9.49 -5.09
N ALA A 298 9.88 -9.44 -3.94
CA ALA A 298 10.80 -10.49 -3.55
C ALA A 298 10.06 -11.81 -3.29
N ALA A 299 8.89 -11.75 -2.64
CA ALA A 299 8.04 -12.91 -2.38
C ALA A 299 7.50 -13.53 -3.68
N ASP A 300 6.97 -12.72 -4.60
CA ASP A 300 6.49 -13.16 -5.90
C ASP A 300 7.60 -13.85 -6.72
N LYS A 301 8.79 -13.25 -6.81
CA LYS A 301 9.94 -13.87 -7.47
C LYS A 301 10.36 -15.19 -6.85
N ALA A 302 10.29 -15.32 -5.54
CA ALA A 302 10.64 -16.57 -4.86
C ALA A 302 9.61 -17.68 -5.15
N GLN A 303 8.32 -17.34 -5.16
CA GLN A 303 7.24 -18.26 -5.50
C GLN A 303 7.34 -18.73 -6.97
N ASN A 304 7.63 -17.82 -7.88
CA ASN A 304 7.83 -18.13 -9.29
C ASN A 304 9.08 -19.00 -9.51
N ALA A 305 10.18 -18.73 -8.81
CA ALA A 305 11.38 -19.55 -8.87
C ALA A 305 11.15 -20.97 -8.36
N GLU A 306 10.37 -21.15 -7.27
CA GLU A 306 10.02 -22.51 -6.79
C GLU A 306 9.12 -23.23 -7.78
N THR A 307 8.11 -22.54 -8.33
CA THR A 307 7.22 -23.14 -9.34
C THR A 307 8.02 -23.65 -10.55
N THR A 308 8.98 -22.87 -11.03
CA THR A 308 9.88 -23.24 -12.11
C THR A 308 10.77 -24.41 -11.73
N ALA A 309 11.39 -24.36 -10.54
CA ALA A 309 12.29 -25.41 -10.05
C ALA A 309 11.58 -26.75 -9.80
N THR A 310 10.30 -26.74 -9.45
CA THR A 310 9.50 -27.97 -9.26
C THR A 310 8.98 -28.52 -10.60
N THR A 311 8.84 -27.70 -11.63
CA THR A 311 8.33 -28.10 -12.94
C THR A 311 9.45 -28.61 -13.87
N VAL A 312 10.62 -27.96 -13.88
CA VAL A 312 11.75 -28.28 -14.76
C VAL A 312 12.37 -29.67 -14.50
N PRO A 313 12.60 -30.13 -13.26
CA PRO A 313 13.16 -31.46 -13.01
C PRO A 313 12.27 -32.60 -13.52
N VAL A 314 10.94 -32.42 -13.47
CA VAL A 314 9.99 -33.41 -14.00
C VAL A 314 10.10 -33.53 -15.52
N SER A 315 10.37 -32.42 -16.22
CA SER A 315 10.56 -32.41 -17.69
C SER A 315 11.88 -33.06 -18.11
N TYR A 316 12.98 -32.89 -17.35
CA TYR A 316 14.28 -33.47 -17.67
C TYR A 316 14.31 -34.99 -17.48
N THR A 317 13.56 -35.55 -16.52
CA THR A 317 13.44 -37.01 -16.38
C THR A 317 12.64 -37.67 -17.47
N HIS A 318 11.82 -36.95 -18.21
CA HIS A 318 11.07 -37.45 -19.38
C HIS A 318 11.85 -37.38 -20.70
N LEU A 319 12.96 -36.64 -20.78
CA LEU A 319 13.76 -36.46 -22.01
C LEU A 319 15.00 -37.36 -22.09
N THR A 320 15.29 -38.13 -21.05
CA THR A 320 16.46 -39.03 -20.97
C THR A 320 16.09 -40.52 -21.03
N LEU A 321 14.88 -40.85 -21.41
CA LEU A 321 14.45 -42.17 -21.79
C LEU A 321 14.10 -42.19 -23.29
#